data_5c9220b7925fac646ffb583c73f073c0
#
_entry.id   5c9220b7925fac646ffb583c73f073c0
#
_cell.length_a   1.000
_cell.length_b   1.000
_cell.length_c   1.000
_cell.angle_alpha   90.00
_cell.angle_beta   90.00
_cell.angle_gamma   90.00
#
_symmetry.space_group_name_H-M   'P 1'
#
loop_
_entity.id
_entity.type
_entity.pdbx_description
1 polymer ?
#
loop_
_entity_poly.entity_id
_entity_poly.type
_entity_poly.pdbx_seq_one_letter_code
_entity_poly.pdbx_strand_id
1 'polypeptide(L)'
;EGMWYESGDMTDLDTNYSDIMLFAVDAFLDMPLSSERKDAITAYAAYYNYDFGPNAYRNIGIMNPANGGGSLRGNAFPTMGTGSIYYGQVGYLLPDFSETVRIQPYVAGSYADFEGIQDSNGDVVPVSVFDGGVNFYLDGHNSKFTLNYRSRPDFTNVDDVTRKSEITLQAMIYL
;
A
#
# COMPACT_ATOMS: atom_id res chain seq x y z
N GLU A 1 -16.97 5.96 -15.76
CA GLU A 1 -17.87 4.79 -15.71
C GLU A 1 -17.04 3.51 -15.67
N GLY A 2 -17.24 2.69 -14.65
CA GLY A 2 -16.67 1.35 -14.55
C GLY A 2 -17.67 0.32 -15.11
N MET A 3 -17.18 -0.68 -15.80
CA MET A 3 -17.99 -1.78 -16.31
C MET A 3 -17.66 -3.05 -15.50
N TRP A 4 -18.67 -3.69 -14.95
CA TRP A 4 -18.53 -4.96 -14.23
C TRP A 4 -19.56 -5.98 -14.74
N TYR A 5 -19.23 -7.26 -14.63
CA TYR A 5 -20.04 -8.35 -15.11
C TYR A 5 -20.49 -9.22 -13.93
N GLU A 6 -21.77 -9.43 -13.79
CA GLU A 6 -22.29 -10.49 -12.94
C GLU A 6 -22.01 -11.86 -13.57
N SER A 7 -21.50 -12.81 -12.79
CA SER A 7 -21.22 -14.16 -13.29
C SER A 7 -22.53 -14.92 -13.50
N GLY A 8 -23.06 -14.81 -14.72
CA GLY A 8 -24.16 -15.60 -15.25
C GLY A 8 -23.72 -16.41 -16.46
N ASP A 9 -24.63 -17.17 -17.03
CA ASP A 9 -24.43 -17.88 -18.29
C ASP A 9 -23.91 -16.91 -19.36
N MET A 10 -22.80 -17.24 -20.03
CA MET A 10 -22.14 -16.38 -21.05
C MET A 10 -23.03 -15.99 -22.24
N THR A 11 -24.27 -16.45 -22.27
CA THR A 11 -25.25 -16.11 -23.31
C THR A 11 -26.11 -14.90 -22.98
N ASP A 12 -26.08 -14.41 -21.72
CA ASP A 12 -26.86 -13.24 -21.28
C ASP A 12 -25.97 -12.34 -20.42
N LEU A 13 -25.03 -11.64 -21.08
CA LEU A 13 -24.17 -10.64 -20.45
C LEU A 13 -24.99 -9.36 -20.18
N ASP A 14 -25.61 -9.33 -19.02
CA ASP A 14 -26.19 -8.09 -18.51
C ASP A 14 -25.04 -7.16 -18.11
N THR A 15 -24.81 -6.12 -18.92
CA THR A 15 -23.75 -5.14 -18.67
C THR A 15 -24.30 -4.07 -17.75
N ASN A 16 -23.92 -4.13 -16.49
CA ASN A 16 -24.24 -3.09 -15.52
C ASN A 16 -23.16 -2.01 -15.52
N TYR A 17 -23.57 -0.76 -15.53
CA TYR A 17 -22.66 0.39 -15.40
C TYR A 17 -22.74 0.93 -13.99
N SER A 18 -21.58 1.23 -13.40
CA SER A 18 -21.47 1.91 -12.11
C SER A 18 -20.64 3.17 -12.29
N ASP A 19 -21.06 4.25 -11.65
CA ASP A 19 -20.25 5.46 -11.59
C ASP A 19 -19.02 5.20 -10.74
N ILE A 20 -17.86 5.70 -11.18
CA ILE A 20 -16.62 5.64 -10.41
C ILE A 20 -16.52 6.91 -9.58
N MET A 21 -16.41 6.75 -8.26
CA MET A 21 -16.16 7.86 -7.36
C MET A 21 -14.91 7.59 -6.53
N LEU A 22 -13.97 8.54 -6.57
CA LEU A 22 -12.71 8.44 -5.84
C LEU A 22 -12.57 9.69 -4.96
N PHE A 23 -12.42 9.47 -3.67
CA PHE A 23 -12.17 10.52 -2.69
C PHE A 23 -10.88 10.22 -1.93
N ALA A 24 -10.06 11.24 -1.70
CA ALA A 24 -8.87 11.11 -0.89
C ALA A 24 -8.62 12.38 -0.08
N VAL A 25 -8.04 12.20 1.10
CA VAL A 25 -7.48 13.28 1.92
C VAL A 25 -6.17 12.78 2.52
N ASP A 26 -5.16 13.64 2.55
CA ASP A 26 -3.88 13.33 3.16
C ASP A 26 -3.31 14.50 3.97
N ALA A 27 -2.39 14.17 4.86
CA ALA A 27 -1.65 15.12 5.66
C ALA A 27 -0.17 14.71 5.74
N PHE A 28 0.70 15.69 5.61
CA PHE A 28 2.15 15.51 5.73
C PHE A 28 2.71 16.45 6.78
N LEU A 29 3.62 15.93 7.61
CA LEU A 29 4.39 16.68 8.60
C LEU A 29 5.88 16.41 8.38
N ASP A 30 6.66 17.48 8.29
CA ASP A 30 8.13 17.45 8.37
C ASP A 30 8.57 18.45 9.43
N MET A 31 9.06 17.93 10.56
CA MET A 31 9.36 18.73 11.73
C MET A 31 10.82 18.56 12.17
N PRO A 32 11.67 19.56 11.93
CA PRO A 32 12.99 19.59 12.55
C PRO A 32 12.88 19.66 14.08
N LEU A 33 13.62 18.80 14.79
CA LEU A 33 13.61 18.74 16.24
C LEU A 33 14.74 19.60 16.84
N SER A 34 15.92 19.59 16.23
CA SER A 34 17.05 20.35 16.69
C SER A 34 17.91 20.84 15.52
N SER A 35 18.15 22.15 15.48
CA SER A 35 19.06 22.74 14.50
C SER A 35 20.54 22.35 14.71
N GLU A 36 20.93 22.06 15.95
CA GLU A 36 22.30 21.61 16.27
C GLU A 36 22.52 20.15 15.85
N ARG A 37 21.58 19.27 16.17
CA ARG A 37 21.65 17.84 15.83
C ARG A 37 21.19 17.55 14.41
N LYS A 38 20.43 18.47 13.80
CA LYS A 38 19.82 18.33 12.48
C LYS A 38 18.96 17.07 12.35
N ASP A 39 18.28 16.68 13.43
CA ASP A 39 17.34 15.58 13.46
C ASP A 39 15.92 16.07 13.14
N ALA A 40 15.09 15.21 12.57
CA ALA A 40 13.73 15.54 12.18
C ALA A 40 12.79 14.33 12.29
N ILE A 41 11.52 14.62 12.50
CA ILE A 41 10.44 13.64 12.36
C ILE A 41 9.66 13.97 11.08
N THR A 42 9.43 12.96 10.26
CA THR A 42 8.50 13.02 9.13
C THR A 42 7.32 12.11 9.42
N ALA A 43 6.11 12.59 9.17
CA ALA A 43 4.91 11.77 9.26
C ALA A 43 4.02 12.01 8.05
N TYR A 44 3.36 10.96 7.59
CA TYR A 44 2.39 11.03 6.52
C TYR A 44 1.19 10.16 6.88
N ALA A 45 -0.01 10.67 6.66
CA ALA A 45 -1.25 9.93 6.82
C ALA A 45 -2.16 10.20 5.62
N ALA A 46 -2.85 9.17 5.14
CA ALA A 46 -3.79 9.30 4.04
C ALA A 46 -5.01 8.42 4.28
N TYR A 47 -6.15 8.92 3.85
CA TYR A 47 -7.41 8.20 3.77
C TYR A 47 -7.91 8.25 2.33
N TYR A 48 -8.31 7.09 1.82
CA TYR A 48 -8.94 6.96 0.50
C TYR A 48 -10.27 6.25 0.67
N ASN A 49 -11.26 6.71 -0.07
CA ASN A 49 -12.52 6.00 -0.26
C ASN A 49 -12.77 5.86 -1.76
N TYR A 50 -12.85 4.63 -2.21
CA TYR A 50 -13.01 4.31 -3.62
C TYR A 50 -14.30 3.56 -3.84
N ASP A 51 -15.02 3.95 -4.88
CA ASP A 51 -16.14 3.23 -5.45
C ASP A 51 -15.82 2.96 -6.93
N PHE A 52 -15.59 1.70 -7.26
CA PHE A 52 -15.38 1.19 -8.62
C PHE A 52 -16.57 0.33 -9.08
N GLY A 53 -17.68 0.35 -8.34
CA GLY A 53 -18.80 -0.54 -8.47
C GLY A 53 -18.80 -1.65 -7.42
N PRO A 54 -19.93 -2.37 -7.27
CA PRO A 54 -20.12 -3.37 -6.23
C PRO A 54 -19.06 -4.47 -6.26
N ASN A 55 -18.54 -4.81 -5.09
CA ASN A 55 -17.56 -5.91 -4.89
C ASN A 55 -16.28 -5.81 -5.75
N ALA A 56 -15.98 -4.64 -6.31
CA ALA A 56 -14.78 -4.47 -7.12
C ALA A 56 -13.51 -4.52 -6.25
N TYR A 57 -12.55 -5.37 -6.62
CA TYR A 57 -11.21 -5.35 -6.06
C TYR A 57 -10.17 -5.84 -7.07
N ARG A 58 -8.92 -5.47 -6.85
CA ARG A 58 -7.82 -5.82 -7.74
C ARG A 58 -6.58 -6.23 -6.95
N ASN A 59 -6.05 -7.40 -7.30
CA ASN A 59 -4.77 -7.88 -6.80
C ASN A 59 -3.63 -7.31 -7.65
N ILE A 60 -2.72 -6.58 -7.01
CA ILE A 60 -1.57 -5.98 -7.69
C ILE A 60 -0.31 -6.36 -6.91
N GLY A 61 0.76 -6.66 -7.62
CA GLY A 61 2.08 -6.92 -7.08
C GLY A 61 3.17 -6.47 -8.04
N ILE A 62 4.33 -6.10 -7.52
CA ILE A 62 5.46 -5.59 -8.31
C ILE A 62 5.91 -6.64 -9.35
N MET A 63 5.89 -7.92 -8.98
CA MET A 63 6.29 -9.04 -9.85
C MET A 63 5.11 -9.67 -10.58
N ASN A 64 3.91 -9.19 -10.37
CA ASN A 64 2.71 -9.67 -11.01
C ASN A 64 1.79 -8.49 -11.32
N PRO A 65 1.96 -7.82 -12.46
CA PRO A 65 1.03 -6.81 -12.93
C PRO A 65 -0.27 -7.52 -13.30
N ALA A 66 -1.20 -7.58 -12.38
CA ALA A 66 -2.52 -8.17 -12.44
C ALA A 66 -3.15 -8.21 -13.84
N ASN A 67 -2.96 -9.30 -14.55
CA ASN A 67 -3.69 -9.61 -15.75
C ASN A 67 -5.05 -10.22 -15.37
N GLY A 68 -6.03 -9.37 -15.08
CA GLY A 68 -7.33 -9.79 -14.58
C GLY A 68 -7.36 -9.92 -13.05
N GLY A 69 -8.44 -9.46 -12.45
CA GLY A 69 -8.57 -9.17 -11.03
C GLY A 69 -8.32 -10.31 -10.02
N GLY A 70 -8.22 -11.56 -10.44
CA GLY A 70 -8.16 -12.71 -9.53
C GLY A 70 -6.78 -13.33 -9.29
N SER A 71 -5.69 -12.80 -9.88
CA SER A 71 -4.38 -13.46 -9.75
C SER A 71 -3.67 -13.08 -8.44
N LEU A 72 -3.46 -14.08 -7.58
CA LEU A 72 -2.65 -13.98 -6.35
C LEU A 72 -1.22 -14.53 -6.53
N ARG A 73 -0.74 -14.66 -7.78
CA ARG A 73 0.60 -15.17 -8.05
C ARG A 73 1.68 -14.17 -7.63
N GLY A 74 2.82 -14.70 -7.22
CA GLY A 74 3.98 -13.90 -6.82
C GLY A 74 3.70 -13.11 -5.53
N ASN A 75 3.92 -11.80 -5.58
CA ASN A 75 3.70 -10.89 -4.46
C ASN A 75 2.40 -10.06 -4.59
N ALA A 76 1.47 -10.48 -5.46
CA ALA A 76 0.20 -9.82 -5.61
C ALA A 76 -0.71 -10.07 -4.38
N PHE A 77 -1.40 -9.03 -3.98
CA PHE A 77 -2.44 -9.05 -2.95
C PHE A 77 -3.46 -7.94 -3.27
N PRO A 78 -4.64 -7.92 -2.65
CA PRO A 78 -5.61 -6.86 -2.87
C PRO A 78 -5.05 -5.49 -2.44
N THR A 79 -4.95 -4.56 -3.37
CA THR A 79 -4.41 -3.22 -3.11
C THR A 79 -5.36 -2.10 -3.50
N MET A 80 -6.40 -2.43 -4.24
CA MET A 80 -7.37 -1.49 -4.76
C MET A 80 -8.74 -2.17 -4.81
N GLY A 81 -9.79 -1.44 -4.49
CA GLY A 81 -11.16 -1.97 -4.52
C GLY A 81 -12.17 -0.94 -4.03
N THR A 82 -13.46 -1.27 -4.14
CA THR A 82 -14.53 -0.49 -3.52
C THR A 82 -14.45 -0.64 -2.02
N GLY A 83 -14.27 0.49 -1.33
CA GLY A 83 -14.11 0.53 0.12
C GLY A 83 -13.16 1.62 0.60
N SER A 84 -12.73 1.51 1.83
CA SER A 84 -11.89 2.50 2.51
C SER A 84 -10.46 1.99 2.70
N ILE A 85 -9.48 2.88 2.52
CA ILE A 85 -8.06 2.61 2.74
C ILE A 85 -7.50 3.66 3.68
N TYR A 86 -6.81 3.23 4.72
CA TYR A 86 -6.05 4.05 5.65
C TYR A 86 -4.57 3.75 5.50
N TYR A 87 -3.76 4.78 5.40
CA TYR A 87 -2.30 4.67 5.35
C TYR A 87 -1.66 5.60 6.37
N GLY A 88 -0.61 5.14 7.02
CA GLY A 88 0.19 5.93 7.92
C GLY A 88 1.67 5.57 7.83
N GLN A 89 2.55 6.57 7.93
CA GLN A 89 4.00 6.39 7.95
C GLN A 89 4.61 7.40 8.91
N VAL A 90 5.63 6.95 9.66
CA VAL A 90 6.46 7.82 10.50
C VAL A 90 7.92 7.45 10.28
N GLY A 91 8.76 8.46 10.07
CA GLY A 91 10.21 8.33 9.95
C GLY A 91 10.93 9.29 10.90
N TYR A 92 12.07 8.86 11.40
CA TYR A 92 12.94 9.71 12.23
C TYR A 92 14.30 9.84 11.58
N LEU A 93 14.61 11.04 11.09
CA LEU A 93 15.93 11.37 10.59
C LEU A 93 16.89 11.49 11.77
N LEU A 94 17.86 10.58 11.87
CA LEU A 94 18.80 10.54 12.96
C LEU A 94 19.66 11.80 13.00
N PRO A 95 20.20 12.17 14.20
CA PRO A 95 21.18 13.22 14.34
C PRO A 95 22.33 13.07 13.36
N ASP A 96 22.88 14.20 12.94
CA ASP A 96 24.00 14.26 12.02
C ASP A 96 25.26 13.64 12.67
N PHE A 97 25.73 12.53 12.14
CA PHE A 97 26.94 11.85 12.60
C PHE A 97 27.97 11.67 11.47
N SER A 98 27.60 12.02 10.24
CA SER A 98 28.44 11.88 9.06
C SER A 98 28.13 13.01 8.07
N GLU A 99 29.15 13.57 7.47
CA GLU A 99 29.01 14.61 6.43
C GLU A 99 28.40 14.06 5.13
N THR A 100 28.46 12.74 4.95
CA THR A 100 28.14 12.10 3.66
C THR A 100 26.86 11.28 3.70
N VAL A 101 26.43 10.80 4.88
CA VAL A 101 25.28 9.85 4.97
C VAL A 101 24.33 10.31 6.06
N ARG A 102 23.06 10.43 5.71
CA ARG A 102 21.97 10.63 6.66
C ARG A 102 21.12 9.35 6.73
N ILE A 103 20.71 8.96 7.93
CA ILE A 103 19.97 7.73 8.17
C ILE A 103 18.59 8.07 8.73
N GLN A 104 17.57 7.43 8.17
CA GLN A 104 16.18 7.58 8.60
C GLN A 104 15.50 6.21 8.71
N PRO A 105 15.44 5.59 9.90
CA PRO A 105 14.49 4.51 10.13
C PRO A 105 13.06 5.01 9.99
N TYR A 106 12.18 4.12 9.53
CA TYR A 106 10.76 4.41 9.39
C TYR A 106 9.91 3.16 9.61
N VAL A 107 8.65 3.40 9.95
CA VAL A 107 7.58 2.41 9.97
C VAL A 107 6.40 2.93 9.19
N ALA A 108 5.69 2.04 8.52
CA ALA A 108 4.46 2.38 7.81
C ALA A 108 3.44 1.24 7.95
N GLY A 109 2.18 1.57 7.77
CA GLY A 109 1.11 0.60 7.75
C GLY A 109 -0.05 1.05 6.88
N SER A 110 -0.73 0.10 6.29
CA SER A 110 -2.00 0.33 5.61
C SER A 110 -3.04 -0.67 6.10
N TYR A 111 -4.28 -0.22 6.13
CA TYR A 111 -5.45 -1.00 6.44
C TYR A 111 -6.52 -0.68 5.40
N ALA A 112 -7.14 -1.68 4.82
CA ALA A 112 -8.20 -1.49 3.86
C ALA A 112 -9.33 -2.50 4.07
N ASP A 113 -10.56 -2.01 3.91
CA ASP A 113 -11.77 -2.81 3.88
C ASP A 113 -12.35 -2.74 2.47
N PHE A 114 -12.22 -3.82 1.70
CA PHE A 114 -12.77 -3.92 0.36
C PHE A 114 -13.99 -4.83 0.36
N GLU A 115 -15.12 -4.32 -0.13
CA GLU A 115 -16.41 -5.04 -0.16
C GLU A 115 -16.34 -6.39 -0.86
N GLY A 116 -15.50 -6.52 -1.90
CA GLY A 116 -15.34 -7.74 -2.68
C GLY A 116 -14.48 -8.81 -2.03
N ILE A 117 -13.91 -8.58 -0.83
CA ILE A 117 -13.09 -9.55 -0.11
C ILE A 117 -13.88 -10.03 1.10
N GLN A 118 -14.56 -11.14 0.95
CA GLN A 118 -15.44 -11.71 1.97
C GLN A 118 -15.02 -13.14 2.29
N ASP A 119 -15.17 -13.53 3.54
CA ASP A 119 -15.01 -14.91 3.99
C ASP A 119 -16.23 -15.78 3.63
N SER A 120 -16.19 -17.06 3.98
CA SER A 120 -17.31 -18.01 3.73
C SER A 120 -18.60 -17.66 4.48
N ASN A 121 -18.55 -16.77 5.48
CA ASN A 121 -19.72 -16.27 6.20
C ASN A 121 -20.31 -15.01 5.58
N GLY A 122 -19.60 -14.39 4.61
CA GLY A 122 -19.97 -13.12 4.00
C GLY A 122 -19.44 -11.89 4.75
N ASP A 123 -18.56 -12.07 5.72
CA ASP A 123 -17.93 -10.96 6.45
C ASP A 123 -16.72 -10.42 5.67
N VAL A 124 -16.59 -9.10 5.61
CA VAL A 124 -15.46 -8.43 4.94
C VAL A 124 -14.16 -8.75 5.66
N VAL A 125 -13.18 -9.25 4.89
CA VAL A 125 -11.86 -9.58 5.42
C VAL A 125 -10.89 -8.43 5.14
N PRO A 126 -10.36 -7.76 6.17
CA PRO A 126 -9.52 -6.58 5.99
C PRO A 126 -8.13 -6.93 5.42
N VAL A 127 -7.61 -6.00 4.63
CA VAL A 127 -6.25 -6.06 4.09
C VAL A 127 -5.34 -5.18 4.92
N SER A 128 -4.42 -5.77 5.69
CA SER A 128 -3.46 -5.03 6.50
C SER A 128 -2.02 -5.30 6.06
N VAL A 129 -1.25 -4.25 5.82
CA VAL A 129 0.17 -4.33 5.45
C VAL A 129 1.00 -3.53 6.44
N PHE A 130 2.14 -4.05 6.84
CA PHE A 130 3.08 -3.38 7.72
C PHE A 130 4.47 -3.35 7.07
N ASP A 131 5.06 -2.18 7.06
CA ASP A 131 6.41 -1.94 6.56
C ASP A 131 7.30 -1.39 7.67
N GLY A 132 8.55 -1.80 7.67
CA GLY A 132 9.59 -1.21 8.49
C GLY A 132 10.89 -1.17 7.71
N GLY A 133 11.60 -0.06 7.77
CA GLY A 133 12.78 0.08 6.93
C GLY A 133 13.73 1.18 7.38
N VAL A 134 14.81 1.31 6.61
CA VAL A 134 15.83 2.34 6.81
C VAL A 134 16.17 2.97 5.47
N ASN A 135 16.12 4.29 5.42
CA ASN A 135 16.63 5.09 4.32
C ASN A 135 18.05 5.56 4.64
N PHE A 136 18.92 5.45 3.65
CA PHE A 136 20.29 5.99 3.65
C PHE A 136 20.35 7.07 2.57
N TYR A 137 20.44 8.32 2.95
CA TYR A 137 20.60 9.45 2.04
C TYR A 137 22.10 9.75 1.88
N LEU A 138 22.59 9.73 0.63
CA LEU A 138 23.99 9.99 0.30
C LEU A 138 24.18 11.42 -0.22
N ASP A 139 23.17 11.97 -0.91
CA ASP A 139 23.15 13.35 -1.40
C ASP A 139 21.72 13.88 -1.30
N GLY A 140 21.28 14.15 -0.08
CA GLY A 140 19.91 14.56 0.19
C GLY A 140 18.91 13.60 -0.46
N HIS A 141 17.97 14.16 -1.23
CA HIS A 141 17.00 13.34 -1.97
C HIS A 141 17.50 12.86 -3.34
N ASN A 142 18.67 13.31 -3.81
CA ASN A 142 19.18 12.95 -5.13
C ASN A 142 19.77 11.55 -5.18
N SER A 143 20.29 11.06 -4.06
CA SER A 143 20.82 9.69 -3.98
C SER A 143 20.41 9.03 -2.67
N LYS A 144 19.62 7.97 -2.79
CA LYS A 144 19.04 7.26 -1.64
C LYS A 144 19.06 5.75 -1.85
N PHE A 145 19.45 5.03 -0.80
CA PHE A 145 19.19 3.59 -0.67
C PHE A 145 18.14 3.35 0.40
N THR A 146 17.24 2.41 0.15
CA THR A 146 16.23 1.98 1.12
C THR A 146 16.29 0.47 1.28
N LEU A 147 16.38 0.02 2.52
CA LEU A 147 16.14 -1.36 2.90
C LEU A 147 14.78 -1.41 3.59
N ASN A 148 13.85 -2.19 3.04
CA ASN A 148 12.49 -2.34 3.56
C ASN A 148 12.18 -3.81 3.85
N TYR A 149 11.56 -4.05 5.00
CA TYR A 149 10.87 -5.28 5.34
C TYR A 149 9.37 -5.02 5.30
N ARG A 150 8.62 -5.87 4.61
CA ARG A 150 7.16 -5.83 4.52
C ARG A 150 6.56 -7.11 5.04
N SER A 151 5.54 -6.98 5.88
CA SER A 151 4.64 -8.05 6.23
C SER A 151 3.27 -7.77 5.59
N ARG A 152 2.85 -8.65 4.68
CA ARG A 152 1.58 -8.51 3.95
C ARG A 152 0.69 -9.75 4.11
N PRO A 153 -0.63 -9.64 3.91
CA PRO A 153 -1.51 -10.80 3.93
C PRO A 153 -1.33 -11.68 2.69
N ASP A 154 -1.62 -12.94 2.85
CA ASP A 154 -1.76 -13.92 1.78
C ASP A 154 -3.21 -14.38 1.70
N PHE A 155 -3.89 -13.95 0.67
CA PHE A 155 -5.29 -14.27 0.41
C PHE A 155 -5.49 -15.54 -0.42
N THR A 156 -4.52 -16.47 -0.44
CA THR A 156 -4.70 -17.78 -1.07
C THR A 156 -5.88 -18.55 -0.43
N ASN A 157 -6.13 -18.32 0.84
CA ASN A 157 -7.32 -18.73 1.56
C ASN A 157 -7.88 -17.54 2.35
N VAL A 158 -9.08 -17.06 1.96
CA VAL A 158 -9.72 -15.90 2.57
C VAL A 158 -10.22 -16.18 3.99
N ASP A 159 -10.63 -17.45 4.26
CA ASP A 159 -11.10 -17.87 5.59
C ASP A 159 -9.97 -18.06 6.61
N ASP A 160 -8.72 -18.18 6.13
CA ASP A 160 -7.53 -18.32 6.99
C ASP A 160 -6.35 -17.53 6.38
N VAL A 161 -6.42 -16.22 6.55
CA VAL A 161 -5.42 -15.29 5.98
C VAL A 161 -4.11 -15.37 6.76
N THR A 162 -3.11 -15.97 6.13
CA THR A 162 -1.74 -16.02 6.66
C THR A 162 -0.95 -14.77 6.27
N ARG A 163 0.30 -14.66 6.72
CA ARG A 163 1.17 -13.52 6.38
C ARG A 163 2.42 -13.97 5.64
N LYS A 164 2.80 -13.19 4.64
CA LYS A 164 4.07 -13.33 3.90
C LYS A 164 4.99 -12.17 4.19
N SER A 165 6.28 -12.46 4.26
CA SER A 165 7.34 -11.49 4.47
C SER A 165 8.09 -11.21 3.17
N GLU A 166 8.43 -9.95 2.95
CA GLU A 166 9.21 -9.49 1.80
C GLU A 166 10.34 -8.58 2.27
N ILE A 167 11.51 -8.70 1.62
CA ILE A 167 12.63 -7.78 1.80
C ILE A 167 12.89 -7.11 0.46
N THR A 168 12.94 -5.79 0.47
CA THR A 168 13.21 -4.98 -0.73
C THR A 168 14.42 -4.10 -0.49
N LEU A 169 15.38 -4.15 -1.41
CA LEU A 169 16.47 -3.17 -1.52
C LEU A 169 16.19 -2.28 -2.72
N GLN A 170 16.10 -0.99 -2.49
CA GLN A 170 15.85 0.01 -3.53
C GLN A 170 16.99 1.01 -3.58
N ALA A 171 17.46 1.34 -4.78
CA ALA A 171 18.36 2.47 -5.04
C ALA A 171 17.63 3.51 -5.89
N MET A 172 17.74 4.76 -5.52
CA MET A 172 17.23 5.91 -6.27
C MET A 172 18.38 6.89 -6.51
N ILE A 173 18.56 7.28 -7.76
CA ILE A 173 19.56 8.26 -8.18
C ILE A 173 18.85 9.23 -9.11
N TYR A 174 18.92 10.52 -8.78
CA TYR A 174 18.50 11.62 -9.63
C TYR A 174 19.74 12.23 -10.28
N LEU A 175 19.73 12.34 -11.61
CA LEU A 175 20.80 12.92 -12.43
C LEU A 175 20.42 14.32 -12.89
#